data_8ff7b213d482d20bb0f4607968d9577f
#
_entry.id   8ff7b213d482d20bb0f4607968d9577f
#
_cell.length_a   1.000
_cell.length_b   1.000
_cell.length_c   1.000
_cell.angle_alpha   90.00
_cell.angle_beta   90.00
_cell.angle_gamma   90.00
#
_symmetry.space_group_name_H-M   'P 1'
#
loop_
_entity.id
_entity.type
_entity.pdbx_description
1 polymer ?
#
loop_
_entity_poly.entity_id
_entity_poly.type
_entity_poly.pdbx_seq_one_letter_code
_entity_poly.pdbx_strand_id
1 'polypeptide(L)'
;MWALVFAFAGAAEGRPTSTPALPTAPLQADASPRAAGIPELLYVNFDGGVLLDGCGNEARYNCSTLASLFDGYVGPFAGNDTQRISILQATRKAVADFGVRVVVDRPPDDVDYTMVMYGDLGPQDFAGIAPYIDCEDIHRNDTSFTGAFDTSNTGSTVILQEAAHTWGLEHVDAEFDILNPFKSSGIKQSFTDECHRIVANTDLQPTPGSCNQVHTKFCDSGYQNSWQEMRWLFGPAVPDTTPPKLEIVAPLPDEVFVLPSTIPLIGEIEDDLDPQFYHLEVYYGDAKLYDNDNIELSLLLENPPEGQIELRVVVRDEAGNEDEATIAFEILPEGSELPAEDDVVLDDPPTGSCTAGGRTGGPALLGLFLLARRRRSRAT
;
A
#
# COMPACT_ATOMS: atom_id res chain seq x y z
N MET A 1 -16.51 -32.91 -2.00
CA MET A 1 -17.19 -31.93 -2.85
C MET A 1 -18.06 -31.08 -1.91
N TRP A 2 -17.50 -30.00 -1.37
CA TRP A 2 -18.22 -29.06 -0.50
C TRP A 2 -18.26 -27.74 -1.23
N ALA A 3 -19.47 -27.27 -1.53
CA ALA A 3 -19.69 -25.99 -2.17
C ALA A 3 -19.78 -24.91 -1.09
N LEU A 4 -18.87 -23.94 -1.12
CA LEU A 4 -19.03 -22.70 -0.36
C LEU A 4 -19.94 -21.77 -1.18
N VAL A 5 -21.11 -21.49 -0.64
CA VAL A 5 -22.03 -20.48 -1.16
C VAL A 5 -21.65 -19.15 -0.54
N PHE A 6 -21.13 -18.24 -1.35
CA PHE A 6 -20.98 -16.82 -0.96
C PHE A 6 -22.32 -16.12 -1.19
N ALA A 7 -22.93 -15.65 -0.11
CA ALA A 7 -24.06 -14.73 -0.18
C ALA A 7 -23.54 -13.34 -0.54
N PHE A 8 -23.82 -12.85 -1.73
CA PHE A 8 -23.66 -11.46 -2.09
C PHE A 8 -24.70 -10.63 -1.36
N ALA A 9 -24.25 -9.81 -0.40
CA ALA A 9 -25.04 -8.71 0.13
C ALA A 9 -25.23 -7.67 -0.99
N GLY A 10 -26.46 -7.20 -1.15
CA GLY A 10 -26.90 -6.38 -2.27
C GLY A 10 -26.06 -5.11 -2.44
N ALA A 11 -25.79 -4.80 -3.73
CA ALA A 11 -25.19 -3.56 -4.15
C ALA A 11 -25.98 -2.37 -3.59
N ALA A 12 -25.35 -1.56 -2.76
CA ALA A 12 -25.84 -0.25 -2.45
C ALA A 12 -25.83 0.56 -3.76
N GLU A 13 -26.98 1.02 -4.21
CA GLU A 13 -27.09 1.94 -5.35
C GLU A 13 -26.14 3.11 -5.09
N GLY A 14 -25.21 3.32 -6.05
CA GLY A 14 -24.20 4.35 -5.95
C GLY A 14 -24.84 5.72 -5.74
N ARG A 15 -24.57 6.33 -4.59
CA ARG A 15 -24.87 7.76 -4.38
C ARG A 15 -24.08 8.55 -5.40
N PRO A 16 -24.68 9.53 -6.09
CA PRO A 16 -23.92 10.45 -6.92
C PRO A 16 -22.90 11.17 -6.03
N THR A 17 -21.63 11.02 -6.38
CA THR A 17 -20.55 11.72 -5.69
C THR A 17 -20.53 13.14 -6.20
N SER A 18 -20.96 14.10 -5.38
CA SER A 18 -20.80 15.52 -5.70
C SER A 18 -19.49 15.99 -5.06
N THR A 19 -18.55 16.43 -5.89
CA THR A 19 -17.38 17.16 -5.39
C THR A 19 -17.73 18.66 -5.45
N PRO A 20 -17.51 19.44 -4.38
CA PRO A 20 -17.69 20.88 -4.43
C PRO A 20 -16.78 21.51 -5.49
N ALA A 21 -17.17 22.65 -6.06
CA ALA A 21 -16.27 23.42 -6.91
C ALA A 21 -15.04 23.84 -6.10
N LEU A 22 -13.86 23.41 -6.55
CA LEU A 22 -12.61 23.65 -5.84
C LEU A 22 -12.05 25.05 -6.16
N PRO A 23 -11.53 25.78 -5.16
CA PRO A 23 -10.81 27.03 -5.42
C PRO A 23 -9.48 26.72 -6.13
N THR A 24 -8.99 27.68 -6.90
CA THR A 24 -7.64 27.62 -7.49
C THR A 24 -6.61 28.12 -6.49
N ALA A 25 -5.51 27.43 -6.32
CA ALA A 25 -4.40 27.93 -5.52
C ALA A 25 -3.81 29.21 -6.13
N PRO A 26 -3.36 30.18 -5.33
CA PRO A 26 -2.68 31.34 -5.87
C PRO A 26 -1.37 30.92 -6.55
N LEU A 27 -1.19 31.34 -7.82
CA LEU A 27 0.02 31.08 -8.59
C LEU A 27 1.24 31.67 -7.85
N GLN A 28 2.11 30.80 -7.35
CA GLN A 28 3.47 31.18 -6.96
C GLN A 28 4.39 30.90 -8.15
N ALA A 29 5.13 31.96 -8.57
CA ALA A 29 6.11 31.82 -9.62
C ALA A 29 7.28 30.95 -9.13
N ASP A 30 7.70 29.99 -9.92
CA ASP A 30 8.88 29.11 -9.79
C ASP A 30 8.65 27.66 -9.29
N ALA A 31 7.69 26.96 -9.89
CA ALA A 31 7.78 25.50 -9.88
C ALA A 31 8.95 25.07 -10.78
N SER A 32 10.06 24.66 -10.21
CA SER A 32 11.11 23.97 -10.99
C SER A 32 10.56 22.63 -11.48
N PRO A 33 10.79 22.25 -12.75
CA PRO A 33 10.42 20.92 -13.22
C PRO A 33 11.01 19.87 -12.29
N ARG A 34 10.27 18.78 -12.02
CA ARG A 34 10.83 17.64 -11.28
C ARG A 34 12.07 17.13 -11.98
N ALA A 35 13.07 16.71 -11.18
CA ALA A 35 14.26 16.09 -11.74
C ALA A 35 13.86 14.80 -12.48
N ALA A 36 14.31 14.65 -13.72
CA ALA A 36 13.99 13.47 -14.51
C ALA A 36 14.43 12.18 -13.79
N GLY A 37 13.54 11.21 -13.71
CA GLY A 37 13.80 9.90 -13.05
C GLY A 37 13.52 9.84 -11.55
N ILE A 38 13.04 10.93 -10.94
CA ILE A 38 12.53 10.89 -9.56
C ILE A 38 11.00 10.89 -9.63
N PRO A 39 10.33 9.79 -9.20
CA PRO A 39 8.88 9.71 -9.24
C PRO A 39 8.25 10.69 -8.24
N GLU A 40 7.02 11.13 -8.56
CA GLU A 40 6.11 11.67 -7.55
C GLU A 40 5.75 10.59 -6.56
N LEU A 41 5.78 10.88 -5.27
CA LEU A 41 5.29 9.98 -4.25
C LEU A 41 3.82 10.31 -3.92
N LEU A 42 2.94 9.35 -4.18
CA LEU A 42 1.56 9.39 -3.73
C LEU A 42 1.43 8.54 -2.47
N TYR A 43 1.39 9.18 -1.32
CA TYR A 43 1.19 8.52 -0.03
C TYR A 43 -0.31 8.32 0.22
N VAL A 44 -0.77 7.06 0.24
CA VAL A 44 -2.13 6.70 0.62
C VAL A 44 -2.17 6.36 2.10
N ASN A 45 -2.71 7.27 2.90
CA ASN A 45 -2.79 7.11 4.35
C ASN A 45 -4.08 6.38 4.75
N PHE A 46 -3.97 5.09 5.05
CA PHE A 46 -5.09 4.27 5.56
C PHE A 46 -5.27 4.35 7.08
N ASP A 47 -4.31 4.93 7.80
CA ASP A 47 -4.34 4.96 9.27
C ASP A 47 -5.09 6.17 9.82
N GLY A 48 -5.46 7.11 8.91
CA GLY A 48 -6.10 8.35 9.31
C GLY A 48 -5.19 9.24 10.15
N GLY A 49 -5.77 10.09 10.98
CA GLY A 49 -5.00 10.92 11.90
C GLY A 49 -5.63 12.26 12.25
N VAL A 50 -4.96 12.98 13.14
CA VAL A 50 -5.33 14.34 13.53
C VAL A 50 -4.86 15.31 12.44
N LEU A 51 -5.75 16.21 12.06
CA LEU A 51 -5.47 17.30 11.11
C LEU A 51 -5.23 18.60 11.85
N LEU A 52 -4.29 19.37 11.36
CA LEU A 52 -3.98 20.72 11.88
C LEU A 52 -4.59 21.77 10.96
N ASP A 53 -5.29 22.72 11.55
CA ASP A 53 -5.81 23.92 10.90
C ASP A 53 -4.85 25.11 11.05
N GLY A 54 -4.91 26.07 10.14
CA GLY A 54 -4.15 27.33 10.21
C GLY A 54 -2.70 27.25 9.76
N CYS A 55 -2.22 26.09 9.29
CA CYS A 55 -0.87 25.89 8.75
C CYS A 55 -0.85 25.64 7.23
N GLY A 56 -1.94 25.97 6.54
CA GLY A 56 -2.05 25.75 5.10
C GLY A 56 -2.44 24.33 4.74
N ASN A 57 -1.89 23.84 3.62
CA ASN A 57 -2.09 22.47 3.15
C ASN A 57 -0.72 21.83 3.00
N GLU A 58 -0.33 20.98 3.94
CA GLU A 58 1.03 20.45 4.05
C GLU A 58 1.00 19.02 4.64
N ALA A 59 1.17 18.04 3.76
CA ALA A 59 1.07 16.60 4.06
C ALA A 59 2.04 16.15 5.15
N ARG A 60 3.26 16.70 5.17
CA ARG A 60 4.31 16.31 6.13
C ARG A 60 3.90 16.53 7.59
N TYR A 61 3.00 17.47 7.83
CA TYR A 61 2.55 17.83 9.19
C TYR A 61 1.05 17.60 9.41
N ASN A 62 0.38 16.89 8.50
CA ASN A 62 -1.09 16.74 8.50
C ASN A 62 -1.84 18.07 8.53
N CYS A 63 -1.27 19.11 7.93
CA CYS A 63 -1.94 20.40 7.77
C CYS A 63 -2.94 20.35 6.62
N SER A 64 -4.12 20.88 6.83
CA SER A 64 -5.09 21.07 5.75
C SER A 64 -6.02 22.23 6.02
N THR A 65 -6.29 23.00 4.98
CA THR A 65 -7.33 24.04 5.00
C THR A 65 -8.74 23.46 5.14
N LEU A 66 -8.88 22.14 4.95
CA LEU A 66 -10.13 21.38 5.13
C LEU A 66 -10.24 20.73 6.51
N ALA A 67 -9.28 20.92 7.42
CA ALA A 67 -9.27 20.26 8.73
C ALA A 67 -10.56 20.45 9.52
N SER A 68 -11.14 21.66 9.50
CA SER A 68 -12.39 21.98 10.19
C SER A 68 -13.61 21.25 9.62
N LEU A 69 -13.57 20.82 8.34
CA LEU A 69 -14.64 20.03 7.72
C LEU A 69 -14.80 18.66 8.35
N PHE A 70 -13.72 18.12 8.91
CA PHE A 70 -13.62 16.80 9.53
C PHE A 70 -13.47 16.88 11.07
N ASP A 71 -13.83 18.01 11.68
CA ASP A 71 -13.61 18.24 13.11
C ASP A 71 -12.17 17.98 13.58
N GLY A 72 -11.20 18.18 12.69
CA GLY A 72 -9.78 17.98 12.94
C GLY A 72 -9.31 16.52 12.97
N TYR A 73 -10.11 15.57 12.47
CA TYR A 73 -9.74 14.16 12.51
C TYR A 73 -10.34 13.34 11.36
N VAL A 74 -9.52 12.47 10.77
CA VAL A 74 -9.94 11.43 9.83
C VAL A 74 -9.76 10.07 10.48
N GLY A 75 -10.80 9.25 10.53
CA GLY A 75 -10.74 7.90 11.07
C GLY A 75 -9.96 6.95 10.15
N PRO A 76 -9.35 5.86 10.70
CA PRO A 76 -8.64 4.88 9.88
C PRO A 76 -9.60 4.13 8.96
N PHE A 77 -9.06 3.60 7.86
CA PHE A 77 -9.77 2.65 7.02
C PHE A 77 -10.01 1.35 7.79
N ALA A 78 -11.28 0.95 7.90
CA ALA A 78 -11.70 -0.23 8.67
C ALA A 78 -11.53 -1.56 7.91
N GLY A 79 -11.07 -1.55 6.66
CA GLY A 79 -10.86 -2.75 5.85
C GLY A 79 -9.65 -3.58 6.32
N ASN A 80 -9.61 -4.84 5.88
CA ASN A 80 -8.48 -5.74 6.13
C ASN A 80 -7.32 -5.49 5.15
N ASP A 81 -6.19 -6.18 5.37
CA ASP A 81 -4.97 -6.01 4.56
C ASP A 81 -5.20 -6.38 3.09
N THR A 82 -5.95 -7.44 2.80
CA THR A 82 -6.31 -7.81 1.42
C THR A 82 -7.06 -6.70 0.70
N GLN A 83 -7.98 -6.01 1.39
CA GLN A 83 -8.71 -4.88 0.82
C GLN A 83 -7.77 -3.68 0.58
N ARG A 84 -6.89 -3.36 1.55
CA ARG A 84 -5.88 -2.30 1.40
C ARG A 84 -4.98 -2.56 0.19
N ILE A 85 -4.42 -3.77 0.09
CA ILE A 85 -3.54 -4.17 -1.02
C ILE A 85 -4.29 -4.12 -2.36
N SER A 86 -5.54 -4.59 -2.42
CA SER A 86 -6.34 -4.52 -3.64
C SER A 86 -6.60 -3.09 -4.12
N ILE A 87 -6.78 -2.14 -3.20
CA ILE A 87 -6.92 -0.71 -3.52
C ILE A 87 -5.59 -0.16 -4.04
N LEU A 88 -4.48 -0.49 -3.38
CA LEU A 88 -3.13 -0.07 -3.79
C LEU A 88 -2.78 -0.60 -5.17
N GLN A 89 -2.99 -1.89 -5.42
CA GLN A 89 -2.76 -2.52 -6.72
C GLN A 89 -3.57 -1.84 -7.83
N ALA A 90 -4.86 -1.54 -7.57
CA ALA A 90 -5.69 -0.82 -8.53
C ALA A 90 -5.16 0.60 -8.78
N THR A 91 -4.66 1.29 -7.72
CA THR A 91 -4.10 2.64 -7.80
C THR A 91 -2.78 2.65 -8.56
N ARG A 92 -1.85 1.74 -8.23
CA ARG A 92 -0.57 1.55 -8.93
C ARG A 92 -0.78 1.27 -10.42
N LYS A 93 -1.73 0.38 -10.73
CA LYS A 93 -2.06 0.05 -12.11
C LYS A 93 -2.62 1.22 -12.90
N ALA A 94 -3.37 2.10 -12.28
CA ALA A 94 -3.97 3.27 -12.94
C ALA A 94 -2.94 4.38 -13.22
N VAL A 95 -1.83 4.42 -12.48
CA VAL A 95 -0.72 5.36 -12.69
C VAL A 95 0.52 4.72 -13.35
N ALA A 96 0.41 3.48 -13.81
CA ALA A 96 1.56 2.71 -14.32
C ALA A 96 2.29 3.33 -15.52
N ASP A 97 1.64 4.24 -16.25
CA ASP A 97 2.23 4.95 -17.39
C ASP A 97 3.02 6.20 -16.97
N PHE A 98 2.94 6.62 -15.72
CA PHE A 98 3.43 7.90 -15.23
C PHE A 98 4.54 7.72 -14.19
N GLY A 99 5.39 8.73 -14.04
CA GLY A 99 6.40 8.78 -12.98
C GLY A 99 5.80 9.08 -11.61
N VAL A 100 4.82 8.26 -11.21
CA VAL A 100 4.15 8.32 -9.90
C VAL A 100 4.35 6.98 -9.18
N ARG A 101 4.83 7.02 -7.93
CA ARG A 101 4.99 5.84 -7.07
C ARG A 101 4.01 5.92 -5.90
N VAL A 102 3.16 4.91 -5.77
CA VAL A 102 2.14 4.83 -4.72
C VAL A 102 2.72 4.08 -3.52
N VAL A 103 2.74 4.74 -2.36
CA VAL A 103 3.30 4.21 -1.11
C VAL A 103 2.29 4.31 0.03
N VAL A 104 2.46 3.50 1.08
CA VAL A 104 1.64 3.52 2.30
C VAL A 104 2.42 3.87 3.54
N ASP A 105 3.73 3.76 3.50
CA ASP A 105 4.59 4.29 4.54
C ASP A 105 4.79 5.79 4.31
N ARG A 106 4.60 6.56 5.37
CA ARG A 106 4.81 8.00 5.29
C ARG A 106 6.26 8.30 4.89
N PRO A 107 6.48 9.01 3.75
CA PRO A 107 7.82 9.44 3.39
C PRO A 107 8.45 10.35 4.46
N PRO A 108 9.79 10.42 4.51
CA PRO A 108 10.50 11.34 5.42
C PRO A 108 10.13 12.81 5.17
N ASP A 109 10.26 13.65 6.21
CA ASP A 109 9.89 15.08 6.16
C ASP A 109 10.71 15.93 5.17
N ASP A 110 11.86 15.43 4.71
CA ASP A 110 12.71 16.09 3.71
C ASP A 110 12.42 15.67 2.27
N VAL A 111 11.39 14.85 2.06
CA VAL A 111 10.91 14.40 0.76
C VAL A 111 9.55 14.99 0.49
N ASP A 112 9.34 15.50 -0.74
CA ASP A 112 8.04 15.99 -1.18
C ASP A 112 7.13 14.82 -1.57
N TYR A 113 5.85 14.90 -1.21
CA TYR A 113 4.84 13.90 -1.56
C TYR A 113 3.41 14.45 -1.47
N THR A 114 2.54 13.98 -2.33
CA THR A 114 1.09 14.17 -2.21
C THR A 114 0.51 13.14 -1.27
N MET A 115 -0.33 13.54 -0.30
CA MET A 115 -1.03 12.62 0.59
C MET A 115 -2.52 12.57 0.28
N VAL A 116 -3.07 11.36 0.19
CA VAL A 116 -4.52 11.12 0.22
C VAL A 116 -4.85 10.37 1.51
N MET A 117 -5.61 10.98 2.39
CA MET A 117 -6.18 10.30 3.56
C MET A 117 -7.40 9.49 3.15
N TYR A 118 -7.27 8.16 3.16
CA TYR A 118 -8.32 7.21 2.78
C TYR A 118 -8.91 6.55 4.02
N GLY A 119 -10.09 6.98 4.45
CA GLY A 119 -10.63 6.47 5.70
C GLY A 119 -12.04 6.94 6.01
N ASP A 120 -12.38 6.97 7.29
CA ASP A 120 -13.67 7.43 7.76
C ASP A 120 -13.67 8.97 7.86
N LEU A 121 -14.35 9.60 6.92
CA LEU A 121 -14.54 11.05 6.88
C LEU A 121 -15.74 11.53 7.73
N GLY A 122 -16.43 10.61 8.41
CA GLY A 122 -17.71 10.90 9.02
C GLY A 122 -18.83 11.09 7.98
N PRO A 123 -19.97 11.65 8.36
CA PRO A 123 -21.13 11.81 7.48
C PRO A 123 -20.90 12.96 6.49
N GLN A 124 -20.47 12.63 5.26
CA GLN A 124 -20.28 13.55 4.16
C GLN A 124 -21.23 13.22 2.99
N ASP A 125 -21.50 14.19 2.12
CA ASP A 125 -22.30 14.03 0.91
C ASP A 125 -21.46 13.94 -0.38
N PHE A 126 -20.13 13.81 -0.23
CA PHE A 126 -19.15 13.61 -1.28
C PHE A 126 -18.33 12.34 -1.07
N ALA A 127 -17.69 11.85 -2.13
CA ALA A 127 -16.82 10.67 -2.11
C ALA A 127 -15.40 10.99 -1.65
N GLY A 128 -14.89 12.13 -2.11
CA GLY A 128 -13.59 12.68 -1.79
C GLY A 128 -13.62 14.19 -1.92
N ILE A 129 -12.55 14.83 -1.50
CA ILE A 129 -12.36 16.28 -1.63
C ILE A 129 -10.87 16.63 -1.59
N ALA A 130 -10.45 17.48 -2.53
CA ALA A 130 -9.17 18.15 -2.52
C ALA A 130 -9.32 19.61 -2.04
N PRO A 131 -8.28 20.23 -1.47
CA PRO A 131 -8.37 21.58 -0.95
C PRO A 131 -8.50 22.64 -2.05
N TYR A 132 -7.97 22.37 -3.24
CA TYR A 132 -7.96 23.27 -4.40
C TYR A 132 -7.47 22.54 -5.66
N ILE A 133 -7.54 23.24 -6.80
CA ILE A 133 -6.86 22.86 -8.04
C ILE A 133 -5.50 23.56 -8.06
N ASP A 134 -4.39 22.81 -8.00
CA ASP A 134 -3.03 23.33 -8.00
C ASP A 134 -2.39 23.24 -9.39
N CYS A 135 -2.55 24.29 -10.17
CA CYS A 135 -2.01 24.32 -11.53
C CYS A 135 -0.49 24.11 -11.53
N GLU A 136 -0.03 23.13 -12.32
CA GLU A 136 1.39 22.77 -12.45
C GLU A 136 2.01 22.10 -11.21
N ASP A 137 1.21 21.63 -10.23
CA ASP A 137 1.68 20.99 -9.00
C ASP A 137 2.72 21.87 -8.28
N ILE A 138 2.38 23.14 -8.03
CA ILE A 138 3.29 24.11 -7.41
C ILE A 138 3.52 23.79 -5.93
N HIS A 139 2.48 23.36 -5.22
CA HIS A 139 2.54 22.91 -3.83
C HIS A 139 2.65 21.39 -3.76
N ARG A 140 3.86 20.89 -3.61
CA ARG A 140 4.18 19.47 -3.77
C ARG A 140 3.83 18.57 -2.58
N ASN A 141 3.31 19.15 -1.50
CA ASN A 141 3.00 18.42 -0.26
C ASN A 141 1.53 18.55 0.12
N ASP A 142 0.67 18.38 -0.87
CA ASP A 142 -0.76 18.55 -0.68
C ASP A 142 -1.41 17.39 0.06
N THR A 143 -2.50 17.70 0.77
CA THR A 143 -3.33 16.71 1.45
C THR A 143 -4.74 16.75 0.91
N SER A 144 -5.22 15.64 0.36
CA SER A 144 -6.61 15.44 -0.04
C SER A 144 -7.24 14.29 0.73
N PHE A 145 -8.55 14.08 0.56
CA PHE A 145 -9.34 13.19 1.39
C PHE A 145 -10.28 12.34 0.56
N THR A 146 -10.42 11.08 0.95
CA THR A 146 -11.27 10.11 0.29
C THR A 146 -11.98 9.26 1.34
N GLY A 147 -13.29 9.12 1.21
CA GLY A 147 -14.07 8.17 2.00
C GLY A 147 -13.70 6.73 1.68
N ALA A 148 -13.99 5.83 2.61
CA ALA A 148 -13.79 4.39 2.41
C ALA A 148 -14.84 3.80 1.46
N PHE A 149 -14.39 2.93 0.55
CA PHE A 149 -15.24 2.23 -0.42
C PHE A 149 -15.06 0.72 -0.35
N ASP A 150 -16.13 -0.01 -0.66
CA ASP A 150 -16.14 -1.47 -0.64
C ASP A 150 -15.40 -2.11 -1.82
N THR A 151 -15.18 -1.37 -2.91
CA THR A 151 -14.49 -1.88 -4.10
C THR A 151 -13.18 -1.17 -4.35
N SER A 152 -12.15 -1.93 -4.70
CA SER A 152 -10.83 -1.41 -5.02
C SER A 152 -10.84 -0.43 -6.20
N ASN A 153 -11.65 -0.69 -7.23
CA ASN A 153 -11.77 0.22 -8.37
C ASN A 153 -12.32 1.59 -7.97
N THR A 154 -13.39 1.63 -7.16
CA THR A 154 -13.96 2.91 -6.71
C THR A 154 -12.98 3.64 -5.80
N GLY A 155 -12.38 2.92 -4.83
CA GLY A 155 -11.37 3.49 -3.93
C GLY A 155 -10.20 4.10 -4.71
N SER A 156 -9.60 3.33 -5.61
CA SER A 156 -8.51 3.78 -6.48
C SER A 156 -8.88 5.01 -7.31
N THR A 157 -10.07 5.00 -7.93
CA THR A 157 -10.50 6.11 -8.77
C THR A 157 -10.66 7.40 -7.95
N VAL A 158 -11.27 7.34 -6.75
CA VAL A 158 -11.44 8.55 -5.92
C VAL A 158 -10.09 9.01 -5.35
N ILE A 159 -9.20 8.09 -4.92
CA ILE A 159 -7.82 8.44 -4.53
C ILE A 159 -7.14 9.26 -5.63
N LEU A 160 -7.16 8.76 -6.85
CA LEU A 160 -6.48 9.41 -7.97
C LEU A 160 -7.18 10.68 -8.45
N GLN A 161 -8.50 10.77 -8.34
CA GLN A 161 -9.22 11.98 -8.64
C GLN A 161 -8.83 13.12 -7.69
N GLU A 162 -8.83 12.85 -6.37
CA GLU A 162 -8.51 13.88 -5.38
C GLU A 162 -7.02 14.26 -5.39
N ALA A 163 -6.12 13.30 -5.66
CA ALA A 163 -4.72 13.60 -5.92
C ALA A 163 -4.54 14.44 -7.19
N ALA A 164 -5.22 14.08 -8.29
CA ALA A 164 -5.11 14.79 -9.56
C ALA A 164 -5.57 16.25 -9.47
N HIS A 165 -6.55 16.56 -8.62
CA HIS A 165 -6.95 17.94 -8.35
C HIS A 165 -5.80 18.74 -7.73
N THR A 166 -5.04 18.15 -6.81
CA THR A 166 -3.85 18.79 -6.24
C THR A 166 -2.67 18.87 -7.21
N TRP A 167 -2.77 18.21 -8.36
CA TRP A 167 -1.82 18.30 -9.47
C TRP A 167 -2.29 19.21 -10.61
N GLY A 168 -3.47 19.84 -10.45
CA GLY A 168 -3.99 20.82 -11.39
C GLY A 168 -4.97 20.30 -12.42
N LEU A 169 -5.38 19.02 -12.32
CA LEU A 169 -6.38 18.46 -13.23
C LEU A 169 -7.80 18.73 -12.70
N GLU A 170 -8.71 18.99 -13.63
CA GLU A 170 -10.09 19.39 -13.34
C GLU A 170 -11.09 18.32 -13.78
N HIS A 171 -12.33 18.44 -13.32
CA HIS A 171 -13.38 17.53 -13.75
C HIS A 171 -13.64 17.61 -15.26
N VAL A 172 -13.94 16.46 -15.87
CA VAL A 172 -14.31 16.34 -17.29
C VAL A 172 -15.62 15.58 -17.49
N ASP A 173 -16.30 15.81 -18.61
CA ASP A 173 -17.58 15.17 -18.93
C ASP A 173 -17.45 13.74 -19.51
N ALA A 174 -16.27 13.13 -19.41
CA ALA A 174 -15.99 11.80 -19.96
C ALA A 174 -16.19 10.70 -18.91
N GLU A 175 -17.14 9.80 -19.12
CA GLU A 175 -17.53 8.75 -18.18
C GLU A 175 -16.38 7.79 -17.82
N PHE A 176 -15.45 7.55 -18.74
CA PHE A 176 -14.31 6.63 -18.55
C PHE A 176 -13.05 7.31 -18.01
N ASP A 177 -13.06 8.62 -17.86
CA ASP A 177 -11.93 9.35 -17.29
C ASP A 177 -12.02 9.39 -15.76
N ILE A 178 -10.86 9.27 -15.07
CA ILE A 178 -10.77 9.37 -13.60
C ILE A 178 -11.36 10.70 -13.10
N LEU A 179 -11.21 11.76 -13.88
CA LEU A 179 -11.68 13.11 -13.54
C LEU A 179 -13.19 13.29 -13.74
N ASN A 180 -13.93 12.24 -14.17
CA ASN A 180 -15.38 12.35 -14.23
C ASN A 180 -15.96 12.49 -12.82
N PRO A 181 -16.81 13.51 -12.53
CA PRO A 181 -17.34 13.73 -11.19
C PRO A 181 -18.34 12.64 -10.73
N PHE A 182 -18.75 11.73 -11.63
CA PHE A 182 -19.58 10.58 -11.30
C PHE A 182 -18.77 9.31 -11.18
N LYS A 183 -19.06 8.51 -10.16
CA LYS A 183 -18.55 7.16 -10.02
C LYS A 183 -19.68 6.17 -10.30
N SER A 184 -19.59 5.49 -11.43
CA SER A 184 -20.53 4.42 -11.79
C SER A 184 -19.95 3.09 -11.34
N SER A 185 -20.71 2.32 -10.57
CA SER A 185 -20.31 0.96 -10.20
C SER A 185 -20.11 0.11 -11.47
N GLY A 186 -18.94 -0.50 -11.60
CA GLY A 186 -18.59 -1.38 -12.72
C GLY A 186 -17.89 -0.73 -13.90
N ILE A 187 -17.75 0.59 -13.95
CA ILE A 187 -16.93 1.27 -14.95
C ILE A 187 -15.52 1.41 -14.40
N LYS A 188 -14.54 0.89 -15.14
CA LYS A 188 -13.12 1.13 -14.86
C LYS A 188 -12.72 2.44 -15.51
N GLN A 189 -12.41 3.44 -14.68
CA GLN A 189 -11.92 4.74 -15.11
C GLN A 189 -10.38 4.75 -15.14
N SER A 190 -9.81 5.52 -16.07
CA SER A 190 -8.37 5.74 -16.23
C SER A 190 -8.12 7.19 -16.66
N PHE A 191 -6.89 7.66 -16.59
CA PHE A 191 -6.49 8.88 -17.29
C PHE A 191 -6.53 8.60 -18.79
N THR A 192 -7.24 9.43 -19.56
CA THR A 192 -7.50 9.18 -20.99
C THR A 192 -6.69 10.12 -21.89
N ASP A 193 -6.11 9.58 -22.98
CA ASP A 193 -5.36 10.36 -23.97
C ASP A 193 -6.30 10.96 -25.04
N GLU A 194 -7.32 11.66 -24.55
CA GLU A 194 -8.29 12.38 -25.37
C GLU A 194 -8.61 13.72 -24.71
N CYS A 195 -8.98 14.72 -25.54
CA CYS A 195 -9.43 16.02 -25.05
C CYS A 195 -10.90 15.97 -24.64
N HIS A 196 -11.17 16.04 -23.36
CA HIS A 196 -12.52 16.07 -22.82
C HIS A 196 -12.87 17.45 -22.29
N ARG A 197 -14.16 17.80 -22.38
CA ARG A 197 -14.64 19.10 -21.93
C ARG A 197 -14.59 19.21 -20.42
N ILE A 198 -14.00 20.31 -19.95
CA ILE A 198 -13.92 20.63 -18.53
C ILE A 198 -15.32 21.03 -18.02
N VAL A 199 -15.70 20.50 -16.86
CA VAL A 199 -16.98 20.75 -16.20
C VAL A 199 -16.78 21.14 -14.74
N ALA A 200 -17.74 21.91 -14.19
CA ALA A 200 -17.60 22.41 -12.83
C ALA A 200 -17.74 21.31 -11.76
N ASN A 201 -18.73 20.44 -11.94
CA ASN A 201 -19.08 19.37 -10.97
C ASN A 201 -20.11 18.39 -11.58
N THR A 202 -20.85 17.71 -10.74
CA THR A 202 -21.83 16.68 -11.13
C THR A 202 -23.00 17.17 -12.00
N ASP A 203 -23.24 18.46 -12.14
CA ASP A 203 -24.23 18.99 -13.10
C ASP A 203 -23.65 19.10 -14.52
N LEU A 204 -22.38 18.76 -14.70
CA LEU A 204 -21.63 18.77 -15.96
C LEU A 204 -21.68 20.11 -16.72
N GLN A 205 -21.83 21.21 -16.00
CA GLN A 205 -21.82 22.52 -16.62
C GLN A 205 -20.42 22.84 -17.13
N PRO A 206 -20.28 23.18 -18.43
CA PRO A 206 -18.99 23.54 -18.99
C PRO A 206 -18.37 24.76 -18.31
N THR A 207 -17.06 24.67 -18.07
CA THR A 207 -16.25 25.76 -17.53
C THR A 207 -14.97 25.92 -18.37
N PRO A 208 -14.37 27.11 -18.47
CA PRO A 208 -13.08 27.26 -19.12
C PRO A 208 -11.93 26.58 -18.39
N GLY A 209 -12.16 26.14 -17.15
CA GLY A 209 -11.14 25.61 -16.27
C GLY A 209 -10.31 26.69 -15.57
N SER A 210 -9.71 26.34 -14.44
CA SER A 210 -8.84 27.21 -13.66
C SER A 210 -7.40 27.19 -14.21
N CYS A 211 -6.95 26.01 -14.69
CA CYS A 211 -5.60 25.78 -15.21
C CYS A 211 -5.50 25.85 -16.73
N ASN A 212 -6.30 26.71 -17.37
CA ASN A 212 -6.39 26.79 -18.83
C ASN A 212 -5.03 27.02 -19.53
N GLN A 213 -4.07 27.67 -18.87
CA GLN A 213 -2.69 27.82 -19.39
C GLN A 213 -1.93 26.49 -19.52
N VAL A 214 -2.30 25.49 -18.73
CA VAL A 214 -1.76 24.14 -18.84
C VAL A 214 -2.54 23.34 -19.88
N HIS A 215 -3.86 23.31 -19.74
CA HIS A 215 -4.74 22.56 -20.63
C HIS A 215 -4.56 22.92 -22.10
N THR A 216 -4.35 24.20 -22.41
CA THR A 216 -4.13 24.66 -23.78
C THR A 216 -2.79 24.30 -24.40
N LYS A 217 -1.89 23.63 -23.63
CA LYS A 217 -0.69 22.98 -24.21
C LYS A 217 -1.07 21.73 -25.00
N PHE A 218 -2.21 21.11 -24.71
CA PHE A 218 -2.62 19.80 -25.22
C PHE A 218 -3.99 19.82 -25.94
N CYS A 219 -4.90 20.70 -25.53
CA CYS A 219 -6.28 20.76 -26.02
C CYS A 219 -6.70 22.18 -26.37
N ASP A 220 -7.89 22.34 -26.96
CA ASP A 220 -8.53 23.64 -27.11
C ASP A 220 -8.99 24.17 -25.73
N SER A 221 -9.14 25.48 -25.60
CA SER A 221 -9.61 26.10 -24.35
C SER A 221 -10.94 25.52 -23.87
N GLY A 222 -11.01 25.18 -22.58
CA GLY A 222 -12.16 24.52 -21.96
C GLY A 222 -12.16 23.00 -22.13
N TYR A 223 -11.05 22.42 -22.60
CA TYR A 223 -10.83 20.97 -22.69
C TYR A 223 -9.52 20.60 -22.01
N GLN A 224 -9.45 19.37 -21.49
CA GLN A 224 -8.31 18.80 -20.80
C GLN A 224 -8.03 17.41 -21.36
N ASN A 225 -6.74 17.06 -21.49
CA ASN A 225 -6.25 15.70 -21.75
C ASN A 225 -5.53 15.20 -20.50
N SER A 226 -6.21 14.42 -19.69
CA SER A 226 -5.71 13.99 -18.40
C SER A 226 -4.43 13.16 -18.52
N TRP A 227 -4.31 12.30 -19.54
CA TRP A 227 -3.13 11.47 -19.74
C TRP A 227 -1.90 12.30 -20.15
N GLN A 228 -2.04 13.23 -21.09
CA GLN A 228 -0.91 14.03 -21.54
C GLN A 228 -0.44 15.01 -20.47
N GLU A 229 -1.35 15.55 -19.66
CA GLU A 229 -1.00 16.42 -18.55
C GLU A 229 -0.27 15.65 -17.45
N MET A 230 -0.72 14.46 -17.06
CA MET A 230 0.00 13.57 -16.14
C MET A 230 1.41 13.22 -16.66
N ARG A 231 1.52 12.93 -17.97
CA ARG A 231 2.82 12.67 -18.62
C ARG A 231 3.74 13.89 -18.62
N TRP A 232 3.18 15.07 -18.77
CA TRP A 232 3.94 16.31 -18.74
C TRP A 232 4.41 16.69 -17.33
N LEU A 233 3.56 16.47 -16.32
CA LEU A 233 3.88 16.76 -14.91
C LEU A 233 4.95 15.80 -14.36
N PHE A 234 4.76 14.50 -14.57
CA PHE A 234 5.53 13.47 -13.88
C PHE A 234 6.46 12.67 -14.79
N GLY A 235 6.37 12.85 -16.10
CA GLY A 235 7.16 12.08 -17.05
C GLY A 235 6.67 10.64 -17.22
N PRO A 236 7.50 9.77 -17.84
CA PRO A 236 7.19 8.36 -18.00
C PRO A 236 7.32 7.59 -16.70
N ALA A 237 6.69 6.42 -16.64
CA ALA A 237 6.88 5.46 -15.56
C ALA A 237 8.37 5.26 -15.24
N VAL A 238 8.65 5.18 -13.96
CA VAL A 238 9.96 4.71 -13.46
C VAL A 238 9.77 3.24 -13.12
N PRO A 239 10.35 2.31 -13.90
CA PRO A 239 10.18 0.89 -13.66
C PRO A 239 10.68 0.52 -12.26
N ASP A 240 9.94 -0.34 -11.60
CA ASP A 240 10.45 -1.05 -10.45
C ASP A 240 11.41 -2.15 -10.92
N THR A 241 12.62 -2.17 -10.36
CA THR A 241 13.67 -3.13 -10.67
C THR A 241 14.25 -3.77 -9.41
N THR A 242 13.63 -3.53 -8.26
CA THR A 242 14.04 -4.07 -6.97
C THR A 242 13.36 -5.43 -6.80
N PRO A 243 14.10 -6.55 -6.70
CA PRO A 243 13.47 -7.82 -6.40
C PRO A 243 13.03 -7.88 -4.95
N PRO A 244 11.92 -8.59 -4.66
CA PRO A 244 11.54 -8.92 -3.30
C PRO A 244 12.66 -9.74 -2.66
N LYS A 245 12.74 -9.74 -1.33
CA LYS A 245 13.65 -10.55 -0.55
C LYS A 245 12.87 -11.60 0.20
N LEU A 246 13.16 -12.88 -0.06
CA LEU A 246 12.52 -14.03 0.58
C LEU A 246 13.44 -14.68 1.62
N GLU A 247 12.95 -14.86 2.84
CA GLU A 247 13.60 -15.65 3.88
C GLU A 247 12.63 -16.71 4.41
N ILE A 248 12.97 -18.02 4.28
CA ILE A 248 12.16 -19.10 4.85
C ILE A 248 12.47 -19.20 6.33
N VAL A 249 11.45 -19.03 7.19
CA VAL A 249 11.58 -19.05 8.65
C VAL A 249 11.09 -20.36 9.27
N ALA A 250 10.30 -21.14 8.52
CA ALA A 250 9.90 -22.50 8.88
C ALA A 250 9.64 -23.33 7.62
N PRO A 251 10.00 -24.65 7.61
CA PRO A 251 10.75 -25.34 8.66
C PRO A 251 12.18 -24.81 8.80
N LEU A 252 12.87 -25.14 9.89
CA LEU A 252 14.29 -24.84 10.02
C LEU A 252 15.12 -25.74 9.10
N PRO A 253 16.30 -25.32 8.63
CA PRO A 253 17.20 -26.19 7.88
C PRO A 253 17.55 -27.46 8.69
N ASP A 254 17.51 -28.60 8.01
CA ASP A 254 17.80 -29.93 8.58
C ASP A 254 16.87 -30.36 9.73
N GLU A 255 15.72 -29.67 9.91
CA GLU A 255 14.72 -30.07 10.90
C GLU A 255 14.15 -31.44 10.56
N VAL A 256 13.83 -32.26 11.59
CA VAL A 256 13.34 -33.64 11.43
C VAL A 256 11.91 -33.75 11.93
N PHE A 257 11.03 -34.30 11.11
CA PHE A 257 9.63 -34.58 11.44
C PHE A 257 9.34 -36.08 11.40
N VAL A 258 8.31 -36.53 12.13
CA VAL A 258 7.85 -37.91 12.14
C VAL A 258 6.40 -37.95 11.69
N LEU A 259 6.08 -38.87 10.75
CA LEU A 259 4.69 -39.04 10.28
C LEU A 259 3.77 -39.62 11.37
N PRO A 260 2.45 -39.26 11.34
CA PRO A 260 1.81 -38.26 10.50
C PRO A 260 2.15 -36.83 10.96
N SER A 261 2.44 -35.94 10.03
CA SER A 261 2.88 -34.59 10.36
C SER A 261 2.28 -33.56 9.41
N THR A 262 1.98 -32.38 9.95
CA THR A 262 1.67 -31.18 9.18
C THR A 262 2.78 -30.18 9.41
N ILE A 263 3.49 -29.82 8.34
CA ILE A 263 4.69 -29.01 8.42
C ILE A 263 4.35 -27.61 7.91
N PRO A 264 4.55 -26.56 8.71
CA PRO A 264 4.37 -25.20 8.22
C PRO A 264 5.53 -24.82 7.29
N LEU A 265 5.20 -24.26 6.13
CA LEU A 265 6.13 -23.55 5.26
C LEU A 265 5.81 -22.07 5.36
N ILE A 266 6.65 -21.35 6.12
CA ILE A 266 6.47 -19.92 6.42
C ILE A 266 7.70 -19.17 5.94
N GLY A 267 7.47 -18.03 5.30
CA GLY A 267 8.54 -17.12 4.90
C GLY A 267 8.19 -15.67 5.19
N GLU A 268 9.23 -14.87 5.42
CA GLU A 268 9.17 -13.42 5.45
C GLU A 268 9.53 -12.92 4.05
N ILE A 269 8.72 -12.01 3.51
CA ILE A 269 8.95 -11.36 2.22
C ILE A 269 9.03 -9.86 2.49
N GLU A 270 10.06 -9.20 1.98
CA GLU A 270 10.26 -7.76 2.13
C GLU A 270 10.50 -7.14 0.74
N ASP A 271 9.84 -6.02 0.46
CA ASP A 271 9.98 -5.29 -0.79
C ASP A 271 9.87 -3.78 -0.56
N ASP A 272 10.41 -2.95 -1.48
CA ASP A 272 10.35 -1.48 -1.36
C ASP A 272 9.00 -0.89 -1.76
N LEU A 273 8.10 -1.71 -2.33
CA LEU A 273 6.70 -1.38 -2.61
C LEU A 273 5.69 -2.12 -1.72
N ASP A 274 6.13 -2.70 -0.61
CA ASP A 274 5.21 -3.31 0.35
C ASP A 274 4.13 -2.30 0.83
N PRO A 275 2.92 -2.78 1.14
CA PRO A 275 2.40 -4.12 0.94
C PRO A 275 1.90 -4.35 -0.50
N GLN A 276 2.08 -5.57 -1.00
CA GLN A 276 1.60 -5.97 -2.32
C GLN A 276 1.16 -7.44 -2.34
N PHE A 277 0.58 -7.89 -3.46
CA PHE A 277 0.45 -9.31 -3.73
C PHE A 277 1.74 -9.82 -4.36
N TYR A 278 2.19 -10.95 -3.87
CA TYR A 278 3.30 -11.69 -4.43
C TYR A 278 2.79 -12.93 -5.15
N HIS A 279 3.33 -13.20 -6.32
CA HIS A 279 3.12 -14.47 -7.00
C HIS A 279 4.07 -15.50 -6.39
N LEU A 280 3.53 -16.51 -5.71
CA LEU A 280 4.28 -17.54 -5.00
C LEU A 280 4.21 -18.86 -5.74
N GLU A 281 5.37 -19.47 -5.97
CA GLU A 281 5.49 -20.81 -6.50
C GLU A 281 6.31 -21.67 -5.53
N VAL A 282 5.84 -22.88 -5.23
CA VAL A 282 6.59 -23.86 -4.40
C VAL A 282 6.80 -25.12 -5.21
N TYR A 283 8.03 -25.61 -5.22
CA TYR A 283 8.45 -26.77 -5.98
C TYR A 283 9.06 -27.85 -5.07
N TYR A 284 8.77 -29.12 -5.43
CA TYR A 284 9.47 -30.29 -4.94
C TYR A 284 10.07 -31.03 -6.14
N GLY A 285 11.40 -30.95 -6.30
CA GLY A 285 12.04 -31.31 -7.55
C GLY A 285 11.47 -30.52 -8.72
N ASP A 286 11.01 -31.18 -9.77
CA ASP A 286 10.35 -30.55 -10.92
C ASP A 286 8.84 -30.35 -10.74
N ALA A 287 8.26 -30.86 -9.67
CA ALA A 287 6.82 -30.76 -9.44
C ALA A 287 6.45 -29.46 -8.75
N LYS A 288 5.57 -28.66 -9.38
CA LYS A 288 5.00 -27.47 -8.77
C LYS A 288 3.89 -27.88 -7.80
N LEU A 289 4.04 -27.57 -6.51
CA LEU A 289 3.10 -27.88 -5.45
C LEU A 289 2.11 -26.73 -5.18
N TYR A 290 2.57 -25.50 -5.40
CA TYR A 290 1.77 -24.28 -5.20
C TYR A 290 2.07 -23.28 -6.28
N ASP A 291 1.04 -22.52 -6.70
CA ASP A 291 1.10 -21.53 -7.77
C ASP A 291 -0.08 -20.57 -7.59
N ASN A 292 0.13 -19.48 -6.85
CA ASN A 292 -0.94 -18.53 -6.56
C ASN A 292 -0.41 -17.21 -6.01
N ASP A 293 -1.24 -16.18 -6.11
CA ASP A 293 -0.94 -14.88 -5.51
C ASP A 293 -1.33 -14.87 -4.03
N ASN A 294 -0.45 -14.33 -3.19
CA ASN A 294 -0.69 -14.17 -1.77
C ASN A 294 0.10 -12.97 -1.22
N ILE A 295 -0.29 -12.49 -0.05
CA ILE A 295 0.38 -11.38 0.66
C ILE A 295 1.54 -11.88 1.55
N GLU A 296 1.60 -13.18 1.82
CA GLU A 296 2.60 -13.81 2.67
C GLU A 296 2.84 -15.27 2.25
N LEU A 297 4.01 -15.81 2.53
CA LEU A 297 4.27 -17.25 2.43
C LEU A 297 3.84 -17.91 3.74
N SER A 298 2.66 -18.53 3.73
CA SER A 298 2.12 -19.27 4.89
C SER A 298 1.30 -20.45 4.40
N LEU A 299 1.94 -21.60 4.26
CA LEU A 299 1.37 -22.84 3.75
C LEU A 299 1.51 -23.98 4.75
N LEU A 300 0.66 -24.99 4.64
CA LEU A 300 0.76 -26.22 5.42
C LEU A 300 0.97 -27.40 4.48
N LEU A 301 2.04 -28.14 4.69
CA LEU A 301 2.36 -29.38 3.98
C LEU A 301 1.77 -30.55 4.78
N GLU A 302 0.71 -31.14 4.28
CA GLU A 302 0.03 -32.26 4.95
C GLU A 302 0.62 -33.59 4.51
N ASN A 303 1.15 -34.37 5.47
CA ASN A 303 1.66 -35.73 5.27
C ASN A 303 2.58 -35.85 4.03
N PRO A 304 3.66 -35.08 3.97
CA PRO A 304 4.61 -35.17 2.87
C PRO A 304 5.28 -36.57 2.85
N PRO A 305 5.92 -36.96 1.74
CA PRO A 305 6.57 -38.29 1.65
C PRO A 305 7.75 -38.42 2.61
N GLU A 306 8.05 -39.65 3.02
CA GLU A 306 9.22 -39.98 3.84
C GLU A 306 10.54 -39.69 3.10
N GLY A 307 11.57 -39.34 3.85
CA GLY A 307 12.93 -39.09 3.37
C GLY A 307 13.35 -37.62 3.41
N GLN A 308 14.42 -37.33 2.70
CA GLN A 308 14.90 -35.94 2.55
C GLN A 308 14.00 -35.17 1.60
N ILE A 309 13.50 -34.04 2.07
CA ILE A 309 12.67 -33.11 1.31
C ILE A 309 13.49 -31.86 1.06
N GLU A 310 13.56 -31.45 -0.19
CA GLU A 310 14.08 -30.14 -0.59
C GLU A 310 12.98 -29.38 -1.33
N LEU A 311 12.58 -28.24 -0.80
CA LEU A 311 11.61 -27.35 -1.42
C LEU A 311 12.31 -26.11 -1.95
N ARG A 312 11.96 -25.72 -3.16
CA ARG A 312 12.34 -24.43 -3.75
C ARG A 312 11.10 -23.55 -3.79
N VAL A 313 11.22 -22.36 -3.25
CA VAL A 313 10.18 -21.33 -3.23
C VAL A 313 10.65 -20.18 -4.11
N VAL A 314 9.79 -19.73 -5.02
CA VAL A 314 10.01 -18.55 -5.87
C VAL A 314 8.97 -17.53 -5.52
N VAL A 315 9.38 -16.30 -5.35
CA VAL A 315 8.53 -15.14 -5.13
C VAL A 315 8.72 -14.12 -6.25
N ARG A 316 7.61 -13.59 -6.78
CA ARG A 316 7.63 -12.46 -7.74
C ARG A 316 6.77 -11.33 -7.20
N ASP A 317 7.25 -10.10 -7.35
CA ASP A 317 6.51 -8.90 -7.08
C ASP A 317 5.51 -8.55 -8.21
N GLU A 318 4.78 -7.43 -8.08
CA GLU A 318 3.86 -6.94 -9.11
C GLU A 318 4.58 -6.47 -10.39
N ALA A 319 5.85 -6.11 -10.33
CA ALA A 319 6.67 -5.70 -11.47
C ALA A 319 7.29 -6.90 -12.22
N GLY A 320 7.29 -8.08 -11.61
CA GLY A 320 7.84 -9.32 -12.14
C GLY A 320 9.30 -9.56 -11.76
N ASN A 321 9.86 -8.81 -10.80
CA ASN A 321 11.17 -9.11 -10.25
C ASN A 321 11.06 -10.32 -9.32
N GLU A 322 12.13 -11.15 -9.27
CA GLU A 322 12.07 -12.47 -8.62
C GLU A 322 13.18 -12.63 -7.57
N ASP A 323 12.84 -13.37 -6.51
CA ASP A 323 13.80 -13.98 -5.59
C ASP A 323 13.41 -15.43 -5.34
N GLU A 324 14.38 -16.25 -4.93
CA GLU A 324 14.14 -17.64 -4.60
C GLU A 324 14.89 -18.09 -3.35
N ALA A 325 14.29 -19.00 -2.61
CA ALA A 325 14.91 -19.66 -1.46
C ALA A 325 14.67 -21.16 -1.50
N THR A 326 15.62 -21.92 -0.96
CA THR A 326 15.54 -23.39 -0.85
C THR A 326 15.65 -23.77 0.61
N ILE A 327 14.81 -24.74 1.03
CA ILE A 327 14.84 -25.32 2.36
C ILE A 327 14.87 -26.84 2.27
N ALA A 328 15.75 -27.47 3.06
CA ALA A 328 15.84 -28.91 3.18
C ALA A 328 15.51 -29.35 4.62
N PHE A 329 14.76 -30.45 4.75
CA PHE A 329 14.38 -31.06 6.02
C PHE A 329 14.13 -32.56 5.82
N GLU A 330 14.03 -33.34 6.92
CA GLU A 330 13.86 -34.79 6.86
C GLU A 330 12.52 -35.24 7.45
N ILE A 331 11.92 -36.25 6.83
CA ILE A 331 10.68 -36.85 7.28
C ILE A 331 10.92 -38.35 7.55
N LEU A 332 10.76 -38.71 8.80
CA LEU A 332 10.88 -40.11 9.27
C LEU A 332 9.53 -40.84 9.20
N PRO A 333 9.53 -42.17 9.02
CA PRO A 333 8.34 -42.99 9.09
C PRO A 333 7.58 -42.85 10.40
N GLU A 334 6.29 -43.21 10.38
CA GLU A 334 5.46 -43.28 11.58
C GLU A 334 6.06 -44.22 12.62
N GLY A 335 6.14 -43.76 13.88
CA GLY A 335 6.70 -44.51 15.00
C GLY A 335 8.23 -44.43 15.15
N SER A 336 8.89 -43.64 14.29
CA SER A 336 10.31 -43.30 14.48
C SER A 336 10.52 -42.47 15.74
N GLU A 337 11.66 -42.62 16.38
CA GLU A 337 12.08 -41.72 17.46
C GLU A 337 12.80 -40.51 16.84
N LEU A 338 12.46 -39.29 17.29
CA LEU A 338 13.21 -38.10 16.90
C LEU A 338 14.67 -38.23 17.38
N PRO A 339 15.65 -37.71 16.60
CA PRO A 339 17.02 -37.59 17.08
C PRO A 339 17.02 -36.87 18.44
N ALA A 340 17.80 -37.38 19.40
CA ALA A 340 17.99 -36.68 20.65
C ALA A 340 18.56 -35.30 20.36
N GLU A 341 17.92 -34.26 20.86
CA GLU A 341 18.56 -32.92 20.83
C GLU A 341 19.92 -33.07 21.50
N ASP A 342 20.99 -32.74 20.78
CA ASP A 342 22.32 -32.69 21.42
C ASP A 342 22.20 -31.75 22.61
N ASP A 343 22.34 -32.28 23.82
CA ASP A 343 22.36 -31.48 25.04
C ASP A 343 23.39 -30.36 24.81
N VAL A 344 22.93 -29.17 24.59
CA VAL A 344 23.79 -28.00 24.59
C VAL A 344 24.35 -27.93 26.00
N VAL A 345 25.51 -28.52 26.18
CA VAL A 345 26.29 -28.39 27.41
C VAL A 345 26.57 -26.89 27.52
N LEU A 346 25.70 -26.21 28.25
CA LEU A 346 26.03 -24.87 28.71
C LEU A 346 27.29 -25.04 29.55
N ASP A 347 28.45 -24.70 28.99
CA ASP A 347 29.68 -24.60 29.73
C ASP A 347 29.40 -23.78 31.00
N ASP A 348 29.48 -24.41 32.14
CA ASP A 348 29.33 -23.75 33.43
C ASP A 348 30.23 -22.51 33.41
N PRO A 349 29.69 -21.33 33.75
CA PRO A 349 30.53 -20.13 33.80
C PRO A 349 31.71 -20.43 34.74
N PRO A 350 32.94 -20.06 34.36
CA PRO A 350 34.13 -20.37 35.15
C PRO A 350 33.90 -19.91 36.59
N THR A 351 33.97 -20.83 37.53
CA THR A 351 33.87 -20.55 38.96
C THR A 351 35.07 -19.70 39.39
N GLY A 352 34.95 -18.40 39.11
CA GLY A 352 35.85 -17.40 39.62
C GLY A 352 35.60 -17.21 41.12
N SER A 353 36.52 -17.72 41.91
CA SER A 353 36.59 -17.49 43.35
C SER A 353 36.64 -15.98 43.64
N CYS A 354 35.51 -15.37 43.99
CA CYS A 354 35.49 -14.03 44.59
C CYS A 354 35.46 -14.14 46.12
N THR A 355 36.58 -13.79 46.73
CA THR A 355 36.73 -13.58 48.18
C THR A 355 35.76 -12.51 48.67
N ALA A 356 35.19 -12.80 49.82
CA ALA A 356 34.14 -12.09 50.50
C ALA A 356 34.42 -10.60 50.79
N GLY A 357 33.45 -9.77 50.48
CA GLY A 357 33.24 -8.45 51.06
C GLY A 357 31.75 -8.17 51.14
N GLY A 358 31.19 -8.27 52.36
CA GLY A 358 29.77 -8.26 52.60
C GLY A 358 29.06 -6.93 52.27
N ARG A 359 27.79 -7.06 51.92
CA ARG A 359 26.64 -6.25 52.42
C ARG A 359 25.32 -6.75 51.84
N THR A 360 24.50 -7.22 52.71
CA THR A 360 23.02 -7.19 52.82
C THR A 360 22.14 -6.93 51.60
N GLY A 361 21.30 -7.92 51.23
CA GLY A 361 19.86 -7.74 51.15
C GLY A 361 19.24 -7.53 49.77
N GLY A 362 18.47 -8.53 49.27
CA GLY A 362 17.40 -8.37 48.28
C GLY A 362 17.20 -9.61 47.38
N PRO A 363 15.99 -10.17 47.30
CA PRO A 363 15.74 -11.41 46.61
C PRO A 363 15.86 -11.31 45.08
N ALA A 364 16.57 -12.29 44.50
CA ALA A 364 16.68 -12.43 43.05
C ALA A 364 15.34 -12.91 42.48
N LEU A 365 14.75 -12.10 41.61
CA LEU A 365 13.69 -12.51 40.71
C LEU A 365 14.35 -13.19 39.50
N LEU A 366 14.03 -14.47 39.31
CA LEU A 366 14.30 -15.19 38.08
C LEU A 366 13.45 -14.53 36.95
N GLY A 367 14.10 -13.84 36.05
CA GLY A 367 13.48 -13.35 34.82
C GLY A 367 13.47 -14.47 33.78
N LEU A 368 12.28 -14.97 33.46
CA LEU A 368 12.02 -15.73 32.23
C LEU A 368 12.27 -14.78 31.06
N PHE A 369 13.26 -15.04 30.25
CA PHE A 369 13.43 -14.39 28.95
C PHE A 369 12.42 -14.99 27.97
N LEU A 370 11.22 -14.43 27.92
CA LEU A 370 10.35 -14.50 26.75
C LEU A 370 10.93 -13.53 25.72
N LEU A 371 11.42 -14.06 24.63
CA LEU A 371 11.75 -13.29 23.42
C LEU A 371 10.45 -12.71 22.86
N ALA A 372 9.99 -11.61 23.43
CA ALA A 372 9.00 -10.77 22.81
C ALA A 372 9.72 -9.88 21.77
N ARG A 373 9.61 -10.26 20.51
CA ARG A 373 10.00 -9.41 19.37
C ARG A 373 9.27 -8.09 19.49
N ARG A 374 10.00 -7.02 19.74
CA ARG A 374 9.49 -5.63 19.72
C ARG A 374 9.03 -5.32 18.32
N ARG A 375 7.72 -5.23 18.10
CA ARG A 375 7.17 -4.35 17.08
C ARG A 375 7.67 -2.93 17.42
N ARG A 376 8.46 -2.36 16.54
CA ARG A 376 8.78 -0.93 16.60
C ARG A 376 7.52 -0.16 16.20
N SER A 377 6.66 0.14 17.17
CA SER A 377 5.79 1.29 17.05
C SER A 377 6.69 2.52 17.21
N ARG A 378 6.97 3.20 16.14
CA ARG A 378 7.43 4.57 16.23
C ARG A 378 6.24 5.40 16.68
N ALA A 379 6.22 5.76 17.98
CA ALA A 379 5.44 6.86 18.48
C ALA A 379 6.32 8.13 18.34
N THR A 380 5.73 9.11 17.85
CA THR A 380 5.69 10.57 17.90
C THR A 380 5.78 11.19 16.55
#